data_d63ef8f31a9507e234ef2f2b642e8d5b
#
_entry.id   d63ef8f31a9507e234ef2f2b642e8d5b
#
_cell.length_a   1.000
_cell.length_b   1.000
_cell.length_c   1.000
_cell.angle_alpha   90.00
_cell.angle_beta   90.00
_cell.angle_gamma   90.00
#
_symmetry.space_group_name_H-M   'P 1'
#
loop_
_entity.id
_entity.type
_entity.pdbx_description
1 polymer ?
#
loop_
_entity_poly.entity_id
_entity_poly.type
_entity_poly.pdbx_seq_one_letter_code
_entity_poly.pdbx_strand_id
1 'polypeptide(L)'
;MRIKFAIILSAVLINVGGARAETPEEWVKLGARVHGGFGSFIPVGIRIGEDAMKRLNAKPRELAVAYYSGDKVPCPCSVDGVLLAVSASPGQGSVRVATEKSPPGTFAVVIIRPRKGGDGLKYTVPISLMPKLGEINKTIQDPLARYNAVMALGDFFTVEPMR
;
A
#
# COMPACT_ATOMS: atom_id res chain seq x y z
N MET A 1 38.67 -39.53 41.73
CA MET A 1 37.36 -38.84 41.70
C MET A 1 37.26 -38.03 40.42
N ARG A 2 36.52 -38.52 39.42
CA ARG A 2 36.41 -37.86 38.08
C ARG A 2 35.11 -37.08 38.05
N ILE A 3 35.20 -35.76 38.05
CA ILE A 3 34.06 -34.86 37.93
C ILE A 3 33.68 -34.76 36.44
N LYS A 4 32.47 -35.23 36.09
CA LYS A 4 31.90 -35.09 34.75
C LYS A 4 31.17 -33.74 34.69
N PHE A 5 31.71 -32.78 33.93
CA PHE A 5 30.99 -31.55 33.59
C PHE A 5 29.95 -31.86 32.51
N ALA A 6 28.69 -31.70 32.84
CA ALA A 6 27.60 -31.73 31.86
C ALA A 6 27.42 -30.31 31.29
N ILE A 7 27.70 -30.16 30.00
CA ILE A 7 27.43 -28.90 29.27
C ILE A 7 25.94 -28.93 28.90
N ILE A 8 25.14 -28.08 29.53
CA ILE A 8 23.75 -27.85 29.16
C ILE A 8 23.76 -26.84 28.02
N LEU A 9 23.48 -27.32 26.80
CA LEU A 9 23.31 -26.50 25.61
C LEU A 9 21.89 -25.92 25.62
N SER A 10 21.73 -24.69 26.12
CA SER A 10 20.46 -23.98 26.04
C SER A 10 20.21 -23.53 24.61
N ALA A 11 19.28 -24.19 23.93
CA ALA A 11 18.80 -23.75 22.61
C ALA A 11 17.96 -22.48 22.80
N VAL A 12 18.52 -21.33 22.41
CA VAL A 12 17.80 -20.07 22.29
C VAL A 12 16.94 -20.15 21.01
N LEU A 13 15.64 -20.38 21.18
CA LEU A 13 14.67 -20.23 20.09
C LEU A 13 14.57 -18.75 19.73
N ILE A 14 15.31 -18.33 18.68
CA ILE A 14 15.14 -17.02 18.08
C ILE A 14 13.80 -17.05 17.35
N ASN A 15 12.79 -16.46 17.97
CA ASN A 15 11.50 -16.20 17.33
C ASN A 15 11.72 -15.11 16.29
N VAL A 16 12.01 -15.50 15.05
CA VAL A 16 12.07 -14.58 13.92
C VAL A 16 10.61 -14.22 13.61
N GLY A 17 10.11 -13.19 14.29
CA GLY A 17 8.82 -12.59 14.00
C GLY A 17 8.84 -12.08 12.56
N GLY A 18 8.40 -12.89 11.62
CA GLY A 18 8.10 -12.44 10.25
C GLY A 18 7.10 -11.28 10.34
N ALA A 19 7.34 -10.19 9.63
CA ALA A 19 6.36 -9.11 9.51
C ALA A 19 5.06 -9.72 8.98
N ARG A 20 4.05 -9.79 9.87
CA ARG A 20 2.72 -10.28 9.50
C ARG A 20 2.07 -9.19 8.65
N ALA A 21 1.54 -9.58 7.50
CA ALA A 21 0.69 -8.69 6.71
C ALA A 21 -0.55 -8.32 7.54
N GLU A 22 -0.98 -7.07 7.47
CA GLU A 22 -2.19 -6.57 8.13
C GLU A 22 -3.42 -7.32 7.61
N THR A 23 -4.37 -7.58 8.51
CA THR A 23 -5.67 -8.15 8.14
C THR A 23 -6.56 -7.08 7.49
N PRO A 24 -7.63 -7.46 6.78
CA PRO A 24 -8.62 -6.52 6.26
C PRO A 24 -9.16 -5.55 7.31
N GLU A 25 -9.42 -6.02 8.52
CA GLU A 25 -9.90 -5.22 9.65
C GLU A 25 -8.85 -4.22 10.13
N GLU A 26 -7.60 -4.63 10.17
CA GLU A 26 -6.48 -3.75 10.52
C GLU A 26 -6.30 -2.67 9.45
N TRP A 27 -6.39 -2.99 8.16
CA TRP A 27 -6.37 -2.00 7.07
C TRP A 27 -7.49 -0.99 7.19
N VAL A 28 -8.72 -1.45 7.48
CA VAL A 28 -9.87 -0.55 7.68
C VAL A 28 -9.63 0.39 8.85
N LYS A 29 -9.18 -0.14 9.99
CA LYS A 29 -8.89 0.66 11.19
C LYS A 29 -7.80 1.70 10.96
N LEU A 30 -6.70 1.30 10.32
CA LEU A 30 -5.58 2.20 10.00
C LEU A 30 -6.00 3.27 8.99
N GLY A 31 -6.68 2.88 7.91
CA GLY A 31 -7.16 3.80 6.88
C GLY A 31 -8.16 4.82 7.42
N ALA A 32 -9.13 4.39 8.22
CA ALA A 32 -10.09 5.28 8.86
C ALA A 32 -9.41 6.27 9.83
N ARG A 33 -8.39 5.82 10.57
CA ARG A 33 -7.62 6.67 11.49
C ARG A 33 -6.83 7.76 10.77
N VAL A 34 -6.22 7.42 9.62
CA VAL A 34 -5.38 8.37 8.87
C VAL A 34 -6.24 9.32 8.04
N HIS A 35 -7.25 8.79 7.35
CA HIS A 35 -8.06 9.54 6.39
C HIS A 35 -9.28 10.24 7.03
N GLY A 36 -9.70 9.86 8.24
CA GLY A 36 -10.93 10.35 8.87
C GLY A 36 -12.19 9.58 8.46
N GLY A 37 -12.07 8.56 7.62
CA GLY A 37 -13.10 7.65 7.14
C GLY A 37 -12.50 6.59 6.25
N PHE A 38 -13.29 5.60 5.77
CA PHE A 38 -12.77 4.53 4.93
C PHE A 38 -13.61 4.40 3.66
N GLY A 39 -13.20 5.11 2.60
CA GLY A 39 -13.81 5.06 1.28
C GLY A 39 -13.16 4.02 0.36
N SER A 40 -13.81 3.73 -0.78
CA SER A 40 -13.35 2.76 -1.78
C SER A 40 -12.02 3.13 -2.45
N PHE A 41 -11.55 4.36 -2.34
CA PHE A 41 -10.27 4.77 -2.93
C PHE A 41 -9.06 4.31 -2.11
N ILE A 42 -9.22 4.14 -0.80
CA ILE A 42 -8.13 3.71 0.10
C ILE A 42 -7.66 2.29 -0.23
N PRO A 43 -8.54 1.27 -0.38
CA PRO A 43 -8.13 -0.07 -0.78
C PRO A 43 -7.40 -0.13 -2.14
N VAL A 44 -7.71 0.77 -3.08
CA VAL A 44 -6.95 0.89 -4.34
C VAL A 44 -5.47 1.15 -4.06
N GLY A 45 -5.20 2.10 -3.17
CA GLY A 45 -3.83 2.42 -2.76
C GLY A 45 -3.16 1.30 -1.99
N ILE A 46 -3.87 0.64 -1.08
CA ILE A 46 -3.34 -0.50 -0.32
C ILE A 46 -2.88 -1.60 -1.28
N ARG A 47 -3.71 -1.97 -2.25
CA ARG A 47 -3.37 -3.00 -3.24
C ARG A 47 -2.15 -2.63 -4.09
N ILE A 48 -2.01 -1.36 -4.48
CA ILE A 48 -0.81 -0.88 -5.19
C ILE A 48 0.43 -1.01 -4.32
N GLY A 49 0.36 -0.59 -3.06
CA GLY A 49 1.50 -0.66 -2.15
C GLY A 49 1.94 -2.08 -1.82
N GLU A 50 0.98 -2.99 -1.57
CA GLU A 50 1.27 -4.41 -1.34
C GLU A 50 1.90 -5.08 -2.57
N ASP A 51 1.37 -4.81 -3.77
CA ASP A 51 1.93 -5.30 -5.03
C ASP A 51 3.36 -4.77 -5.26
N ALA A 52 3.60 -3.50 -4.98
CA ALA A 52 4.93 -2.91 -5.09
C ALA A 52 5.94 -3.54 -4.13
N MET A 53 5.58 -3.73 -2.86
CA MET A 53 6.47 -4.40 -1.90
C MET A 53 6.81 -5.80 -2.35
N LYS A 54 5.83 -6.55 -2.86
CA LYS A 54 6.04 -7.90 -3.38
C LYS A 54 6.98 -7.91 -4.60
N ARG A 55 6.72 -7.05 -5.61
CA ARG A 55 7.52 -7.02 -6.85
C ARG A 55 8.94 -6.55 -6.62
N LEU A 56 9.14 -5.58 -5.73
CA LEU A 56 10.45 -5.02 -5.41
C LEU A 56 11.16 -5.80 -4.29
N ASN A 57 10.55 -6.86 -3.76
CA ASN A 57 11.04 -7.61 -2.60
C ASN A 57 11.45 -6.69 -1.44
N ALA A 58 10.63 -5.68 -1.19
CA ALA A 58 10.89 -4.62 -0.23
C ALA A 58 10.11 -4.83 1.07
N LYS A 59 10.67 -4.34 2.17
CA LYS A 59 10.04 -4.29 3.48
C LYS A 59 9.38 -2.92 3.72
N PRO A 60 8.47 -2.80 4.69
CA PRO A 60 7.94 -1.51 5.13
C PRO A 60 9.06 -0.48 5.37
N ARG A 61 8.84 0.77 4.94
CA ARG A 61 9.78 1.91 5.02
C ARG A 61 10.96 1.90 4.05
N GLU A 62 11.12 0.87 3.23
CA GLU A 62 12.21 0.80 2.25
C GLU A 62 11.87 1.48 0.91
N LEU A 63 10.60 1.85 0.71
CA LEU A 63 10.11 2.46 -0.53
C LEU A 63 9.83 3.95 -0.37
N ALA A 64 9.99 4.67 -1.47
CA ALA A 64 9.55 6.05 -1.65
C ALA A 64 8.46 6.11 -2.71
N VAL A 65 7.48 7.01 -2.50
CA VAL A 65 6.27 7.15 -3.30
C VAL A 65 6.17 8.54 -3.88
N ALA A 66 5.93 8.67 -5.19
CA ALA A 66 5.43 9.87 -5.83
C ALA A 66 4.04 9.59 -6.41
N TYR A 67 3.07 10.37 -5.99
CA TYR A 67 1.66 10.19 -6.36
C TYR A 67 1.15 11.36 -7.19
N TYR A 68 0.54 11.06 -8.31
CA TYR A 68 -0.08 12.01 -9.23
C TYR A 68 -1.58 11.68 -9.35
N SER A 69 -2.43 12.61 -8.96
CA SER A 69 -3.90 12.45 -9.04
C SER A 69 -4.43 12.83 -10.41
N GLY A 70 -5.43 12.11 -10.91
CA GLY A 70 -6.16 12.51 -12.10
C GLY A 70 -6.92 13.84 -11.91
N ASP A 71 -7.14 14.56 -12.99
CA ASP A 71 -7.83 15.86 -13.00
C ASP A 71 -9.30 15.78 -12.55
N LYS A 72 -9.96 14.65 -12.83
CA LYS A 72 -11.38 14.41 -12.51
C LYS A 72 -11.60 13.67 -11.19
N VAL A 73 -10.53 13.38 -10.45
CA VAL A 73 -10.62 12.66 -9.18
C VAL A 73 -10.90 13.65 -8.05
N PRO A 74 -11.95 13.45 -7.23
CA PRO A 74 -12.38 14.43 -6.23
C PRO A 74 -11.38 14.62 -5.08
N CYS A 75 -10.57 13.60 -4.79
CA CYS A 75 -9.54 13.64 -3.75
C CYS A 75 -8.39 12.67 -4.07
N PRO A 76 -7.17 12.93 -3.62
CA PRO A 76 -6.06 11.99 -3.74
C PRO A 76 -6.12 10.86 -2.71
N CYS A 77 -7.31 10.48 -2.23
CA CYS A 77 -7.52 9.59 -1.09
C CYS A 77 -6.82 8.22 -1.22
N SER A 78 -6.56 7.74 -2.45
CA SER A 78 -5.83 6.49 -2.64
C SER A 78 -4.35 6.57 -2.24
N VAL A 79 -3.77 7.78 -2.15
CA VAL A 79 -2.40 7.92 -1.65
C VAL A 79 -2.27 7.43 -0.20
N ASP A 80 -3.29 7.68 0.64
CA ASP A 80 -3.26 7.21 2.03
C ASP A 80 -3.15 5.69 2.11
N GLY A 81 -3.86 4.98 1.23
CA GLY A 81 -3.73 3.52 1.11
C GLY A 81 -2.32 3.07 0.71
N VAL A 82 -1.70 3.74 -0.27
CA VAL A 82 -0.31 3.44 -0.67
C VAL A 82 0.65 3.66 0.50
N LEU A 83 0.51 4.81 1.19
CA LEU A 83 1.38 5.16 2.32
C LEU A 83 1.27 4.17 3.47
N LEU A 84 0.06 3.74 3.78
CA LEU A 84 -0.17 2.73 4.80
C LEU A 84 0.53 1.42 4.44
N ALA A 85 0.31 0.92 3.23
CA ALA A 85 0.85 -0.36 2.80
C ALA A 85 2.39 -0.39 2.81
N VAL A 86 3.05 0.65 2.30
CA VAL A 86 4.52 0.69 2.26
C VAL A 86 5.14 1.35 3.50
N SER A 87 4.33 1.77 4.47
CA SER A 87 4.76 2.51 5.67
C SER A 87 5.60 3.76 5.34
N ALA A 88 5.21 4.50 4.30
CA ALA A 88 5.84 5.75 3.92
C ALA A 88 5.19 6.94 4.64
N SER A 89 5.93 8.01 4.85
CA SER A 89 5.39 9.24 5.42
C SER A 89 6.14 10.50 4.97
N PRO A 90 5.50 11.68 5.00
CA PRO A 90 6.17 12.96 4.75
C PRO A 90 7.34 13.20 5.70
N GLY A 91 7.20 12.84 6.98
CA GLY A 91 8.24 13.00 8.00
C GLY A 91 9.50 12.16 7.74
N GLN A 92 9.38 11.08 6.96
CA GLN A 92 10.53 10.29 6.51
C GLN A 92 11.10 10.78 5.17
N GLY A 93 10.52 11.80 4.53
CA GLY A 93 10.86 12.22 3.17
C GLY A 93 10.61 11.13 2.12
N SER A 94 9.75 10.17 2.41
CA SER A 94 9.50 9.01 1.56
C SER A 94 8.21 9.11 0.76
N VAL A 95 7.51 10.26 0.80
CA VAL A 95 6.32 10.51 0.01
C VAL A 95 6.30 11.92 -0.57
N ARG A 96 5.86 12.01 -1.82
CA ARG A 96 5.51 13.25 -2.51
C ARG A 96 4.14 13.09 -3.14
N VAL A 97 3.20 13.96 -2.79
CA VAL A 97 1.97 14.16 -3.54
C VAL A 97 2.22 15.30 -4.51
N ALA A 98 2.23 15.01 -5.79
CA ALA A 98 2.52 16.00 -6.83
C ALA A 98 1.37 16.98 -7.00
N THR A 99 1.66 18.23 -7.28
CA THR A 99 0.70 19.24 -7.71
C THR A 99 0.28 19.03 -9.17
N GLU A 100 1.19 18.49 -9.96
CA GLU A 100 0.97 18.11 -11.34
C GLU A 100 -0.05 16.98 -11.43
N LYS A 101 -0.95 17.06 -12.37
CA LYS A 101 -1.92 15.99 -12.60
C LYS A 101 -1.32 14.84 -13.39
N SER A 102 -1.84 13.66 -13.16
CA SER A 102 -1.53 12.50 -14.01
C SER A 102 -2.14 12.67 -15.40
N PRO A 103 -1.67 11.96 -16.44
CA PRO A 103 -2.16 12.08 -17.79
C PRO A 103 -3.69 11.95 -17.92
N PRO A 104 -4.32 12.60 -18.90
CA PRO A 104 -5.75 12.46 -19.17
C PRO A 104 -6.15 10.98 -19.30
N GLY A 105 -7.33 10.62 -18.79
CA GLY A 105 -7.83 9.25 -18.82
C GLY A 105 -7.33 8.37 -17.65
N THR A 106 -6.53 8.93 -16.74
CA THR A 106 -6.08 8.20 -15.54
C THR A 106 -6.82 8.67 -14.28
N PHE A 107 -7.06 7.73 -13.36
CA PHE A 107 -7.48 8.00 -11.99
C PHE A 107 -6.26 8.43 -11.15
N ALA A 108 -5.15 7.73 -11.29
CA ALA A 108 -3.90 8.06 -10.63
C ALA A 108 -2.70 7.44 -11.37
N VAL A 109 -1.55 8.07 -11.21
CA VAL A 109 -0.25 7.48 -11.50
C VAL A 109 0.55 7.47 -10.19
N VAL A 110 1.11 6.29 -9.84
CA VAL A 110 1.91 6.12 -8.63
C VAL A 110 3.27 5.58 -9.03
N ILE A 111 4.32 6.30 -8.68
CA ILE A 111 5.70 5.88 -8.88
C ILE A 111 6.25 5.42 -7.53
N ILE A 112 6.74 4.19 -7.47
CA ILE A 112 7.29 3.60 -6.25
C ILE A 112 8.70 3.12 -6.54
N ARG A 113 9.67 3.55 -5.72
CA ARG A 113 11.08 3.22 -5.88
C ARG A 113 11.72 2.81 -4.55
N PRO A 114 12.75 1.94 -4.57
CA PRO A 114 13.56 1.71 -3.39
C PRO A 114 14.26 3.02 -2.94
N ARG A 115 14.23 3.33 -1.65
CA ARG A 115 14.88 4.54 -1.09
C ARG A 115 16.39 4.53 -1.23
N LYS A 116 17.00 3.35 -1.34
CA LYS A 116 18.45 3.16 -1.53
C LYS A 116 18.88 3.28 -2.99
N GLY A 117 17.94 3.60 -3.90
CA GLY A 117 18.19 3.63 -5.34
C GLY A 117 17.89 2.29 -6.02
N GLY A 118 17.95 2.30 -7.35
CA GLY A 118 17.59 1.16 -8.18
C GLY A 118 16.28 1.35 -8.94
N ASP A 119 15.91 0.34 -9.70
CA ASP A 119 14.72 0.34 -10.53
C ASP A 119 13.45 0.43 -9.69
N GLY A 120 12.50 1.21 -10.19
CA GLY A 120 11.19 1.38 -9.57
C GLY A 120 10.07 0.80 -10.42
N LEU A 121 8.84 1.08 -9.98
CA LEU A 121 7.61 0.70 -10.66
C LEU A 121 6.72 1.92 -10.84
N LYS A 122 6.08 2.02 -12.00
CA LYS A 122 5.04 2.98 -12.29
C LYS A 122 3.71 2.24 -12.40
N TYR A 123 2.78 2.60 -11.56
CA TYR A 123 1.40 2.13 -11.55
C TYR A 123 0.52 3.15 -12.25
N THR A 124 -0.31 2.70 -13.18
CA THR A 124 -1.30 3.56 -13.84
C THR A 124 -2.68 2.98 -13.61
N VAL A 125 -3.54 3.74 -12.94
CA VAL A 125 -4.93 3.38 -12.69
C VAL A 125 -5.80 4.15 -13.69
N PRO A 126 -6.64 3.47 -14.50
CA PRO A 126 -7.48 4.15 -15.47
C PRO A 126 -8.67 4.84 -14.81
N ILE A 127 -9.11 5.97 -15.40
CA ILE A 127 -10.27 6.73 -14.89
C ILE A 127 -11.58 5.93 -14.96
N SER A 128 -11.65 4.93 -15.83
CA SER A 128 -12.81 4.03 -15.96
C SER A 128 -13.12 3.23 -14.70
N LEU A 129 -12.17 3.14 -13.76
CA LEU A 129 -12.40 2.54 -12.44
C LEU A 129 -13.32 3.41 -11.55
N MET A 130 -13.31 4.74 -11.74
CA MET A 130 -13.97 5.69 -10.84
C MET A 130 -15.48 5.46 -10.68
N PRO A 131 -16.29 5.20 -11.71
CA PRO A 131 -17.72 4.93 -11.56
C PRO A 131 -17.99 3.72 -10.67
N LYS A 132 -17.18 2.66 -10.77
CA LYS A 132 -17.31 1.44 -9.98
C LYS A 132 -16.96 1.69 -8.50
N LEU A 133 -15.92 2.46 -8.24
CA LEU A 133 -15.58 2.88 -6.87
C LEU A 133 -16.65 3.79 -6.26
N GLY A 134 -17.23 4.68 -7.07
CA GLY A 134 -18.36 5.52 -6.67
C GLY A 134 -19.59 4.69 -6.28
N GLU A 135 -19.91 3.66 -7.06
CA GLU A 135 -21.04 2.76 -6.78
C GLU A 135 -20.79 1.97 -5.48
N ILE A 136 -19.58 1.44 -5.27
CA ILE A 136 -19.20 0.78 -4.02
C ILE A 136 -19.39 1.73 -2.82
N ASN A 137 -18.94 2.98 -2.91
CA ASN A 137 -19.13 3.95 -1.83
C ASN A 137 -20.60 4.25 -1.55
N LYS A 138 -21.43 4.30 -2.60
CA LYS A 138 -22.86 4.63 -2.49
C LYS A 138 -23.67 3.49 -1.89
N THR A 139 -23.38 2.25 -2.28
CA THR A 139 -24.21 1.09 -1.96
C THR A 139 -23.74 0.31 -0.74
N ILE A 140 -22.44 0.33 -0.43
CA ILE A 140 -21.86 -0.41 0.69
C ILE A 140 -21.49 0.55 1.82
N GLN A 141 -22.22 0.48 2.95
CA GLN A 141 -21.97 1.34 4.11
C GLN A 141 -20.89 0.80 5.04
N ASP A 142 -20.81 -0.53 5.19
CA ASP A 142 -19.81 -1.17 6.04
C ASP A 142 -18.40 -1.04 5.46
N PRO A 143 -17.43 -0.50 6.22
CA PRO A 143 -16.07 -0.26 5.72
C PRO A 143 -15.32 -1.55 5.35
N LEU A 144 -15.54 -2.65 6.08
CA LEU A 144 -14.88 -3.92 5.79
C LEU A 144 -15.45 -4.57 4.52
N ALA A 145 -16.77 -4.53 4.35
CA ALA A 145 -17.40 -4.99 3.12
C ALA A 145 -16.95 -4.13 1.92
N ARG A 146 -16.76 -2.82 2.11
CA ARG A 146 -16.22 -1.91 1.08
C ARG A 146 -14.79 -2.26 0.70
N TYR A 147 -13.92 -2.53 1.69
CA TYR A 147 -12.57 -3.03 1.45
C TYR A 147 -12.61 -4.31 0.61
N ASN A 148 -13.37 -5.31 1.05
CA ASN A 148 -13.46 -6.60 0.37
C ASN A 148 -14.01 -6.46 -1.06
N ALA A 149 -14.99 -5.60 -1.28
CA ALA A 149 -15.55 -5.34 -2.61
C ALA A 149 -14.50 -4.76 -3.58
N VAL A 150 -13.63 -3.84 -3.12
CA VAL A 150 -12.56 -3.29 -3.95
C VAL A 150 -11.45 -4.31 -4.18
N MET A 151 -11.07 -5.08 -3.17
CA MET A 151 -10.03 -6.11 -3.30
C MET A 151 -10.46 -7.27 -4.22
N ALA A 152 -11.77 -7.51 -4.33
CA ALA A 152 -12.34 -8.49 -5.26
C ALA A 152 -12.43 -8.00 -6.72
N LEU A 153 -12.18 -6.71 -6.98
CA LEU A 153 -12.07 -6.23 -8.36
C LEU A 153 -10.86 -6.89 -9.03
N GLY A 154 -11.03 -7.30 -10.28
CA GLY A 154 -9.94 -7.81 -11.10
C GLY A 154 -8.78 -6.81 -11.24
N ASP A 155 -7.90 -7.03 -12.18
CA ASP A 155 -6.78 -6.11 -12.43
C ASP A 155 -7.31 -4.75 -12.88
N PHE A 156 -7.05 -3.73 -12.08
CA PHE A 156 -7.51 -2.37 -12.30
C PHE A 156 -6.35 -1.36 -12.43
N PHE A 157 -5.13 -1.82 -12.50
CA PHE A 157 -3.95 -1.00 -12.82
C PHE A 157 -2.99 -1.74 -13.74
N THR A 158 -2.21 -0.98 -14.48
CA THR A 158 -1.03 -1.49 -15.18
C THR A 158 0.24 -1.15 -14.41
N VAL A 159 1.27 -1.99 -14.58
CA VAL A 159 2.58 -1.80 -13.92
C VAL A 159 3.68 -1.82 -14.97
N GLU A 160 4.51 -0.79 -14.95
CA GLU A 160 5.67 -0.65 -15.83
C GLU A 160 6.94 -0.49 -14.98
N PRO A 161 8.03 -1.19 -15.32
CA PRO A 161 9.32 -0.95 -14.68
C PRO A 161 9.85 0.45 -15.05
N MET A 162 10.51 1.10 -14.08
CA MET A 162 11.17 2.40 -14.26
C MET A 162 12.63 2.31 -13.84
N ARG A 163 13.50 2.70 -14.73
CA ARG A 163 14.93 2.85 -14.48
C ARG A 163 15.27 4.22 -13.86
#